data_0013d748e3a46e8c2159bf7e058a5670
#
_entry.id   0013d748e3a46e8c2159bf7e058a5670
#
_cell.length_a   1.000
_cell.length_b   1.000
_cell.length_c   1.000
_cell.angle_alpha   90.00
_cell.angle_beta   90.00
_cell.angle_gamma   90.00
#
_symmetry.space_group_name_H-M   'P 1'
#
loop_
_entity.id
_entity.type
_entity.pdbx_description
1 polymer ?
#
loop_
_entity_poly.entity_id
_entity_poly.type
_entity_poly.pdbx_seq_one_letter_code
_entity_poly.pdbx_strand_id
1 'polypeptide(L)'
;MVRGYQQDQVQQKLIEILSESKIGLSGVEIAERLGINRATITKYLNVFAAEGIIRQKNIGNANLWFIESGTETLEFPPDYFRVKEKFLEYMTGGLQAQAHHLIRNCQHSGADAGKIMVEVMVPAIVTIDDLYLKAKIGKSEAKLYSSIVSSSIQILSLAHNEFDPKKNVTVIAADPQSVLYSQAAACFLGSRKWQVWSLGDMSDAIDVMYDLDLQKFLTRVWRQKQGIMAVTVFCATDEGAKFFSESIGSVRPKFGKNLHLAIHTRAKNIKAEFVSENFEAVLQWVESISGSV
;
A
#
# COMPACT_ATOMS: atom_id res chain seq x y z
N MET A 1 -17.90 23.90 32.83
CA MET A 1 -17.36 23.67 31.46
C MET A 1 -16.59 22.36 31.46
N VAL A 2 -17.14 21.30 30.87
CA VAL A 2 -16.46 20.02 30.75
C VAL A 2 -15.43 20.22 29.64
N ARG A 3 -14.12 20.27 29.97
CA ARG A 3 -13.04 20.20 28.98
C ARG A 3 -13.10 18.81 28.35
N GLY A 4 -13.63 18.72 27.14
CA GLY A 4 -13.56 17.50 26.34
C GLY A 4 -12.10 17.20 26.04
N TYR A 5 -11.60 16.05 26.49
CA TYR A 5 -10.30 15.55 26.07
C TYR A 5 -10.36 15.26 24.57
N GLN A 6 -9.40 15.79 23.81
CA GLN A 6 -9.29 15.42 22.39
C GLN A 6 -8.79 13.97 22.31
N GLN A 7 -9.45 13.15 21.49
CA GLN A 7 -9.17 11.71 21.36
C GLN A 7 -7.69 11.46 21.07
N ASP A 8 -7.11 12.23 20.16
CA ASP A 8 -5.70 12.10 19.73
C ASP A 8 -4.72 12.35 20.89
N GLN A 9 -5.00 13.33 21.75
CA GLN A 9 -4.14 13.61 22.91
C GLN A 9 -4.21 12.49 23.96
N VAL A 10 -5.40 11.91 24.16
CA VAL A 10 -5.57 10.77 25.07
C VAL A 10 -4.84 9.55 24.51
N GLN A 11 -4.91 9.32 23.21
CA GLN A 11 -4.25 8.22 22.54
C GLN A 11 -2.72 8.32 22.68
N GLN A 12 -2.12 9.48 22.38
CA GLN A 12 -0.67 9.67 22.50
C GLN A 12 -0.17 9.40 23.93
N LYS A 13 -0.81 10.00 24.93
CA LYS A 13 -0.44 9.77 26.34
C LYS A 13 -0.65 8.34 26.79
N LEU A 14 -1.71 7.68 26.29
CA LEU A 14 -1.96 6.28 26.60
C LEU A 14 -0.86 5.37 26.03
N ILE A 15 -0.45 5.60 24.76
CA ILE A 15 0.64 4.88 24.13
C ILE A 15 1.93 5.06 24.91
N GLU A 16 2.24 6.28 25.32
CA GLU A 16 3.44 6.60 26.10
C GLU A 16 3.50 5.79 27.42
N ILE A 17 2.46 5.84 28.23
CA ILE A 17 2.45 5.12 29.53
C ILE A 17 2.40 3.60 29.37
N LEU A 18 1.77 3.07 28.30
CA LEU A 18 1.74 1.63 28.02
C LEU A 18 3.06 1.12 27.47
N SER A 19 3.81 1.95 26.73
CA SER A 19 5.15 1.59 26.21
C SER A 19 6.16 1.37 27.33
N GLU A 20 6.02 2.07 28.45
CA GLU A 20 6.86 1.92 29.64
C GLU A 20 6.59 0.61 30.40
N SER A 21 5.42 0.00 30.18
CA SER A 21 4.98 -1.19 30.94
C SER A 21 5.21 -2.49 30.16
N LYS A 22 6.11 -3.34 30.63
CA LYS A 22 6.37 -4.67 30.04
C LYS A 22 5.23 -5.67 30.16
N ILE A 23 4.35 -5.49 31.13
CA ILE A 23 3.25 -6.43 31.45
C ILE A 23 1.87 -5.85 31.16
N GLY A 24 1.78 -4.56 30.77
CA GLY A 24 0.54 -3.83 30.62
C GLY A 24 0.07 -3.17 31.92
N LEU A 25 -0.97 -2.35 31.84
CA LEU A 25 -1.56 -1.62 32.93
C LEU A 25 -3.05 -1.91 33.03
N SER A 26 -3.58 -1.91 34.27
CA SER A 26 -5.02 -1.98 34.50
C SER A 26 -5.71 -0.66 34.15
N GLY A 27 -7.02 -0.70 33.86
CA GLY A 27 -7.78 0.50 33.58
C GLY A 27 -7.79 1.51 34.73
N VAL A 28 -7.56 1.06 35.96
CA VAL A 28 -7.41 1.93 37.15
C VAL A 28 -6.08 2.67 37.11
N GLU A 29 -4.98 1.96 36.94
CA GLU A 29 -3.63 2.54 36.82
C GLU A 29 -3.52 3.53 35.65
N ILE A 30 -4.16 3.22 34.53
CA ILE A 30 -4.22 4.12 33.37
C ILE A 30 -5.00 5.41 33.73
N ALA A 31 -6.14 5.26 34.39
CA ALA A 31 -6.98 6.41 34.81
C ALA A 31 -6.21 7.34 35.75
N GLU A 32 -5.50 6.78 36.72
CA GLU A 32 -4.68 7.51 37.68
C GLU A 32 -3.51 8.24 37.01
N ARG A 33 -2.75 7.55 36.13
CA ARG A 33 -1.59 8.13 35.44
C ARG A 33 -1.96 9.25 34.46
N LEU A 34 -3.11 9.12 33.79
CA LEU A 34 -3.60 10.13 32.87
C LEU A 34 -4.41 11.25 33.52
N GLY A 35 -4.80 11.09 34.81
CA GLY A 35 -5.67 12.03 35.50
C GLY A 35 -7.08 12.11 34.92
N ILE A 36 -7.57 11.02 34.33
CA ILE A 36 -8.87 10.93 33.64
C ILE A 36 -9.77 10.00 34.44
N ASN A 37 -11.07 10.38 34.55
CA ASN A 37 -12.05 9.55 35.24
C ASN A 37 -12.10 8.13 34.62
N ARG A 38 -12.19 7.09 35.48
CA ARG A 38 -12.20 5.68 35.12
C ARG A 38 -13.28 5.34 34.07
N ALA A 39 -14.50 5.90 34.23
CA ALA A 39 -15.56 5.63 33.24
C ALA A 39 -15.26 6.23 31.87
N THR A 40 -14.59 7.38 31.84
CA THR A 40 -14.16 8.02 30.58
C THR A 40 -13.03 7.26 29.92
N ILE A 41 -12.00 6.87 30.72
CA ILE A 41 -10.87 6.13 30.13
C ILE A 41 -11.30 4.75 29.63
N THR A 42 -12.23 4.07 30.29
CA THR A 42 -12.75 2.78 29.83
C THR A 42 -13.39 2.88 28.43
N LYS A 43 -14.08 3.98 28.13
CA LYS A 43 -14.62 4.21 26.78
C LYS A 43 -13.51 4.34 25.74
N TYR A 44 -12.48 5.14 26.04
CA TYR A 44 -11.33 5.27 25.14
C TYR A 44 -10.57 3.96 24.95
N LEU A 45 -10.34 3.20 26.01
CA LEU A 45 -9.68 1.89 25.94
C LEU A 45 -10.44 0.92 25.05
N ASN A 46 -11.76 0.88 25.12
CA ASN A 46 -12.58 0.04 24.25
C ASN A 46 -12.52 0.49 22.78
N VAL A 47 -12.55 1.81 22.52
CA VAL A 47 -12.40 2.36 21.17
C VAL A 47 -11.03 1.99 20.60
N PHE A 48 -9.95 2.28 21.31
CA PHE A 48 -8.58 2.01 20.85
C PHE A 48 -8.29 0.52 20.72
N ALA A 49 -8.95 -0.33 21.51
CA ALA A 49 -8.87 -1.78 21.33
C ALA A 49 -9.64 -2.25 20.09
N ALA A 50 -10.80 -1.66 19.80
CA ALA A 50 -11.55 -1.93 18.57
C ALA A 50 -10.80 -1.46 17.32
N GLU A 51 -10.07 -0.34 17.42
CA GLU A 51 -9.18 0.19 16.38
C GLU A 51 -7.87 -0.61 16.27
N GLY A 52 -7.60 -1.53 17.21
CA GLY A 52 -6.39 -2.38 17.19
C GLY A 52 -5.12 -1.68 17.69
N ILE A 53 -5.23 -0.50 18.28
CA ILE A 53 -4.11 0.31 18.79
C ILE A 53 -3.55 -0.32 20.08
N ILE A 54 -4.43 -0.87 20.93
CA ILE A 54 -4.07 -1.55 22.16
C ILE A 54 -4.76 -2.91 22.24
N ARG A 55 -4.27 -3.79 23.09
CA ARG A 55 -4.86 -5.09 23.38
C ARG A 55 -5.25 -5.21 24.83
N GLN A 56 -6.27 -6.04 25.07
CA GLN A 56 -6.71 -6.40 26.40
C GLN A 56 -6.40 -7.88 26.65
N LYS A 57 -5.84 -8.18 27.80
CA LYS A 57 -5.63 -9.54 28.30
C LYS A 57 -6.20 -9.67 29.71
N ASN A 58 -7.01 -10.69 29.90
CA ASN A 58 -7.55 -11.00 31.22
C ASN A 58 -6.53 -11.86 31.99
N ILE A 59 -6.08 -11.37 33.15
CA ILE A 59 -5.20 -12.09 34.05
C ILE A 59 -5.90 -12.15 35.43
N GLY A 60 -6.44 -13.30 35.77
CA GLY A 60 -7.28 -13.45 36.96
C GLY A 60 -8.53 -12.56 36.85
N ASN A 61 -8.75 -11.71 37.83
CA ASN A 61 -9.89 -10.78 37.88
C ASN A 61 -9.56 -9.38 37.32
N ALA A 62 -8.37 -9.18 36.77
CA ALA A 62 -7.93 -7.89 36.23
C ALA A 62 -7.81 -7.93 34.70
N ASN A 63 -8.34 -6.87 34.08
CA ASN A 63 -8.12 -6.60 32.65
C ASN A 63 -6.88 -5.73 32.53
N LEU A 64 -5.81 -6.28 31.95
CA LEU A 64 -4.61 -5.53 31.63
C LEU A 64 -4.66 -5.09 30.18
N TRP A 65 -4.31 -3.83 29.97
CA TRP A 65 -4.18 -3.20 28.68
C TRP A 65 -2.70 -3.05 28.35
N PHE A 66 -2.32 -3.38 27.13
CA PHE A 66 -0.93 -3.33 26.69
C PHE A 66 -0.86 -2.99 25.21
N ILE A 67 0.30 -2.53 24.81
CA ILE A 67 0.64 -2.34 23.40
C ILE A 67 1.34 -3.61 22.93
N GLU A 68 0.85 -4.22 21.84
CA GLU A 68 1.59 -5.31 21.21
C GLU A 68 2.94 -4.80 20.69
N SER A 69 3.98 -5.63 20.81
CA SER A 69 5.30 -5.30 20.25
C SER A 69 5.18 -4.90 18.78
N GLY A 70 5.48 -3.65 18.48
CA GLY A 70 5.30 -3.06 17.13
C GLY A 70 4.33 -1.86 17.09
N THR A 71 3.61 -1.54 18.16
CA THR A 71 2.78 -0.32 18.29
C THR A 71 3.61 0.81 18.92
N GLU A 72 4.74 1.12 18.32
CA GLU A 72 5.53 2.27 18.73
C GLU A 72 4.95 3.55 18.13
N THR A 73 5.10 4.67 18.82
CA THR A 73 4.80 5.98 18.25
C THR A 73 5.78 6.23 17.11
N LEU A 74 5.26 6.37 15.90
CA LEU A 74 6.05 6.64 14.70
C LEU A 74 5.92 8.12 14.34
N GLU A 75 7.05 8.74 14.04
CA GLU A 75 7.11 10.11 13.55
C GLU A 75 7.63 10.12 12.12
N PHE A 76 6.85 10.71 11.21
CA PHE A 76 7.26 10.78 9.81
C PHE A 76 7.71 12.20 9.45
N PRO A 77 8.74 12.36 8.61
CA PRO A 77 9.40 11.36 7.74
C PRO A 77 10.55 10.54 8.34
N PRO A 78 11.13 10.83 9.53
CA PRO A 78 12.37 10.15 9.96
C PRO A 78 12.23 8.63 10.12
N ASP A 79 11.06 8.13 10.47
CA ASP A 79 10.86 6.73 10.80
C ASP A 79 10.68 5.78 9.59
N TYR A 80 10.62 6.26 8.33
CA TYR A 80 10.47 5.36 7.16
C TYR A 80 11.55 4.29 7.09
N PHE A 81 12.81 4.65 7.37
CA PHE A 81 13.91 3.68 7.37
C PHE A 81 13.70 2.60 8.45
N ARG A 82 13.35 3.00 9.67
CA ARG A 82 13.07 2.09 10.79
C ARG A 82 11.89 1.16 10.49
N VAL A 83 10.84 1.70 9.88
CA VAL A 83 9.67 0.91 9.44
C VAL A 83 10.09 -0.11 8.39
N LYS A 84 10.91 0.27 7.41
CA LYS A 84 11.45 -0.64 6.40
C LYS A 84 12.20 -1.81 7.05
N GLU A 85 13.15 -1.53 7.93
CA GLU A 85 13.95 -2.57 8.59
C GLU A 85 13.07 -3.55 9.38
N LYS A 86 12.12 -3.03 10.17
CA LYS A 86 11.17 -3.87 10.93
C LYS A 86 10.24 -4.65 10.01
N PHE A 87 9.76 -4.05 8.94
CA PHE A 87 8.89 -4.73 7.99
C PHE A 87 9.62 -5.90 7.32
N LEU A 88 10.87 -5.70 6.89
CA LEU A 88 11.72 -6.74 6.32
C LEU A 88 11.97 -7.87 7.32
N GLU A 89 12.26 -7.54 8.58
CA GLU A 89 12.41 -8.53 9.66
C GLU A 89 11.13 -9.38 9.85
N TYR A 90 9.97 -8.74 9.96
CA TYR A 90 8.70 -9.46 10.14
C TYR A 90 8.34 -10.29 8.90
N MET A 91 8.57 -9.75 7.70
CA MET A 91 8.32 -10.46 6.44
C MET A 91 9.18 -11.72 6.34
N THR A 92 10.50 -11.60 6.54
CA THR A 92 11.43 -12.74 6.44
C THR A 92 11.28 -13.74 7.57
N GLY A 93 10.79 -13.30 8.73
CA GLY A 93 10.39 -14.17 9.83
C GLY A 93 9.02 -14.82 9.66
N GLY A 94 8.28 -14.55 8.58
CA GLY A 94 6.92 -15.06 8.37
C GLY A 94 5.89 -14.51 9.36
N LEU A 95 6.21 -13.41 10.04
CA LEU A 95 5.42 -12.79 11.10
C LEU A 95 4.34 -11.85 10.52
N GLN A 96 3.38 -12.43 9.79
CA GLN A 96 2.34 -11.69 9.06
C GLN A 96 1.54 -10.72 9.94
N ALA A 97 1.13 -11.17 11.13
CA ALA A 97 0.35 -10.33 12.04
C ALA A 97 1.11 -9.06 12.46
N GLN A 98 2.40 -9.21 12.80
CA GLN A 98 3.27 -8.10 13.20
C GLN A 98 3.51 -7.14 12.03
N ALA A 99 3.73 -7.66 10.81
CA ALA A 99 3.87 -6.85 9.60
C ALA A 99 2.60 -6.00 9.37
N HIS A 100 1.42 -6.60 9.47
CA HIS A 100 0.15 -5.89 9.31
C HIS A 100 -0.09 -4.85 10.40
N HIS A 101 0.26 -5.16 11.66
CA HIS A 101 0.19 -4.19 12.74
C HIS A 101 1.09 -3.00 12.52
N LEU A 102 2.34 -3.23 12.08
CA LEU A 102 3.27 -2.16 11.75
C LEU A 102 2.69 -1.22 10.68
N ILE A 103 2.09 -1.78 9.62
CA ILE A 103 1.49 -0.97 8.54
C ILE A 103 0.27 -0.18 9.01
N ARG A 104 -0.60 -0.76 9.82
CA ARG A 104 -1.72 -0.02 10.43
C ARG A 104 -1.23 1.09 11.34
N ASN A 105 -0.17 0.84 12.09
CA ASN A 105 0.44 1.85 12.94
C ASN A 105 1.01 3.02 12.12
N CYS A 106 1.62 2.75 10.97
CA CYS A 106 2.04 3.80 10.04
C CYS A 106 0.86 4.66 9.58
N GLN A 107 -0.28 4.06 9.24
CA GLN A 107 -1.49 4.79 8.85
C GLN A 107 -2.01 5.68 9.98
N HIS A 108 -2.12 5.15 11.20
CA HIS A 108 -2.58 5.89 12.37
C HIS A 108 -1.63 7.04 12.75
N SER A 109 -0.34 6.88 12.46
CA SER A 109 0.68 7.92 12.68
C SER A 109 0.77 8.94 11.53
N GLY A 110 -0.14 8.89 10.57
CA GLY A 110 -0.22 9.86 9.48
C GLY A 110 0.87 9.70 8.40
N ALA A 111 1.44 8.50 8.25
CA ALA A 111 2.39 8.22 7.18
C ALA A 111 1.78 8.42 5.80
N ASP A 112 2.54 9.02 4.89
CA ASP A 112 2.15 9.10 3.47
C ASP A 112 2.20 7.69 2.85
N ALA A 113 1.05 7.17 2.41
CA ALA A 113 0.95 5.83 1.84
C ALA A 113 1.80 5.67 0.57
N GLY A 114 1.91 6.72 -0.25
CA GLY A 114 2.79 6.72 -1.42
C GLY A 114 4.25 6.55 -1.03
N LYS A 115 4.70 7.22 0.03
CA LYS A 115 6.06 7.03 0.56
C LYS A 115 6.27 5.64 1.14
N ILE A 116 5.28 5.07 1.85
CA ILE A 116 5.38 3.68 2.30
C ILE A 116 5.54 2.72 1.10
N MET A 117 4.86 2.96 -0.02
CA MET A 117 5.05 2.14 -1.22
C MET A 117 6.50 2.19 -1.70
N VAL A 118 7.09 3.38 -1.82
CA VAL A 118 8.44 3.57 -2.36
C VAL A 118 9.51 3.14 -1.36
N GLU A 119 9.38 3.54 -0.09
CA GLU A 119 10.43 3.38 0.92
C GLU A 119 10.40 2.03 1.65
N VAL A 120 9.25 1.33 1.65
CA VAL A 120 9.07 0.08 2.40
C VAL A 120 8.67 -1.08 1.50
N MET A 121 7.58 -0.94 0.71
CA MET A 121 7.02 -2.06 -0.04
C MET A 121 7.89 -2.45 -1.23
N VAL A 122 8.35 -1.49 -2.03
CA VAL A 122 9.23 -1.78 -3.17
C VAL A 122 10.55 -2.40 -2.72
N PRO A 123 11.27 -1.91 -1.71
CA PRO A 123 12.41 -2.61 -1.14
C PRO A 123 12.11 -4.04 -0.66
N ALA A 124 10.93 -4.28 -0.09
CA ALA A 124 10.53 -5.63 0.30
C ALA A 124 10.34 -6.55 -0.91
N ILE A 125 9.72 -6.07 -2.00
CA ILE A 125 9.57 -6.82 -3.25
C ILE A 125 10.95 -7.17 -3.82
N VAL A 126 11.84 -6.19 -3.92
CA VAL A 126 13.22 -6.39 -4.39
C VAL A 126 13.97 -7.40 -3.52
N THR A 127 13.76 -7.35 -2.19
CA THR A 127 14.39 -8.30 -1.26
C THR A 127 13.90 -9.73 -1.49
N ILE A 128 12.62 -9.96 -1.76
CA ILE A 128 12.08 -11.29 -2.10
C ILE A 128 12.73 -11.82 -3.36
N ASP A 129 12.77 -11.00 -4.43
CA ASP A 129 13.38 -11.38 -5.71
C ASP A 129 14.87 -11.73 -5.53
N ASP A 130 15.61 -10.92 -4.81
CA ASP A 130 17.03 -11.10 -4.51
C ASP A 130 17.30 -12.40 -3.73
N LEU A 131 16.52 -12.66 -2.68
CA LEU A 131 16.65 -13.88 -1.88
C LEU A 131 16.35 -15.13 -2.69
N TYR A 132 15.33 -15.07 -3.55
CA TYR A 132 14.95 -16.18 -4.41
C TYR A 132 15.99 -16.44 -5.51
N LEU A 133 16.45 -15.38 -6.19
CA LEU A 133 17.49 -15.50 -7.26
C LEU A 133 18.82 -16.02 -6.71
N LYS A 134 19.18 -15.65 -5.48
CA LYS A 134 20.38 -16.15 -4.79
C LYS A 134 20.19 -17.51 -4.15
N ALA A 135 19.05 -18.19 -4.38
CA ALA A 135 18.68 -19.49 -3.81
C ALA A 135 18.75 -19.52 -2.27
N LYS A 136 18.57 -18.38 -1.59
CA LYS A 136 18.51 -18.26 -0.12
C LYS A 136 17.16 -18.65 0.44
N ILE A 137 16.11 -18.57 -0.36
CA ILE A 137 14.75 -19.01 -0.02
C ILE A 137 14.18 -19.88 -1.13
N GLY A 138 13.27 -20.77 -0.74
CA GLY A 138 12.51 -21.60 -1.68
C GLY A 138 11.27 -20.91 -2.24
N LYS A 139 10.61 -21.54 -3.21
CA LYS A 139 9.39 -21.01 -3.84
C LYS A 139 8.24 -20.80 -2.84
N SER A 140 8.11 -21.69 -1.84
CA SER A 140 7.07 -21.56 -0.81
C SER A 140 7.27 -20.35 0.07
N GLU A 141 8.52 -20.08 0.50
CA GLU A 141 8.87 -18.91 1.30
C GLU A 141 8.67 -17.62 0.50
N ALA A 142 9.13 -17.60 -0.76
CA ALA A 142 8.91 -16.46 -1.64
C ALA A 142 7.40 -16.14 -1.81
N LYS A 143 6.55 -17.17 -1.94
CA LYS A 143 5.09 -17.00 -1.99
C LYS A 143 4.50 -16.49 -0.67
N LEU A 144 4.99 -17.00 0.48
CA LEU A 144 4.57 -16.51 1.80
C LEU A 144 4.92 -15.01 1.96
N TYR A 145 6.16 -14.63 1.65
CA TYR A 145 6.60 -13.23 1.77
C TYR A 145 5.84 -12.32 0.80
N SER A 146 5.61 -12.77 -0.42
CA SER A 146 4.77 -12.06 -1.40
C SER A 146 3.34 -11.85 -0.90
N SER A 147 2.76 -12.83 -0.19
CA SER A 147 1.44 -12.72 0.40
C SER A 147 1.40 -11.68 1.54
N ILE A 148 2.45 -11.62 2.37
CA ILE A 148 2.58 -10.62 3.44
C ILE A 148 2.66 -9.21 2.84
N VAL A 149 3.46 -9.01 1.80
CA VAL A 149 3.58 -7.72 1.11
C VAL A 149 2.26 -7.34 0.46
N SER A 150 1.64 -8.24 -0.32
CA SER A 150 0.36 -8.00 -0.99
C SER A 150 -0.74 -7.58 -0.02
N SER A 151 -0.92 -8.33 1.08
CA SER A 151 -1.92 -7.98 2.10
C SER A 151 -1.62 -6.67 2.83
N SER A 152 -0.35 -6.33 3.02
CA SER A 152 0.07 -5.04 3.59
C SER A 152 -0.27 -3.88 2.66
N ILE A 153 -0.04 -4.03 1.35
CA ILE A 153 -0.45 -3.05 0.33
C ILE A 153 -1.98 -2.88 0.33
N GLN A 154 -2.73 -3.97 0.43
CA GLN A 154 -4.20 -3.92 0.49
C GLN A 154 -4.70 -3.14 1.71
N ILE A 155 -4.10 -3.32 2.89
CA ILE A 155 -4.44 -2.55 4.10
C ILE A 155 -4.30 -1.04 3.84
N LEU A 156 -3.21 -0.62 3.19
CA LEU A 156 -2.99 0.80 2.85
C LEU A 156 -3.98 1.31 1.80
N SER A 157 -4.31 0.48 0.81
CA SER A 157 -5.23 0.85 -0.27
C SER A 157 -6.65 1.15 0.21
N LEU A 158 -7.11 0.47 1.27
CA LEU A 158 -8.45 0.66 1.83
C LEU A 158 -8.67 2.05 2.47
N ALA A 159 -7.61 2.78 2.79
CA ALA A 159 -7.70 4.11 3.39
C ALA A 159 -8.00 5.23 2.38
N HIS A 160 -7.94 4.96 1.07
CA HIS A 160 -8.04 5.99 0.03
C HIS A 160 -9.35 5.84 -0.75
N ASN A 161 -10.33 6.71 -0.46
CA ASN A 161 -11.66 6.70 -1.09
C ASN A 161 -11.93 7.93 -1.96
N GLU A 162 -11.06 8.95 -1.91
CA GLU A 162 -11.23 10.18 -2.68
C GLU A 162 -10.42 10.10 -3.98
N PHE A 163 -11.04 10.46 -5.09
CA PHE A 163 -10.36 10.55 -6.39
C PHE A 163 -10.78 11.80 -7.16
N ASP A 164 -9.89 12.27 -8.03
CA ASP A 164 -10.17 13.31 -9.03
C ASP A 164 -10.67 12.63 -10.31
N PRO A 165 -11.91 12.90 -10.78
CA PRO A 165 -12.46 12.28 -11.99
C PRO A 165 -11.67 12.61 -13.27
N LYS A 166 -10.79 13.59 -13.24
CA LYS A 166 -9.90 13.93 -14.36
C LYS A 166 -8.63 13.09 -14.40
N LYS A 167 -8.27 12.42 -13.29
CA LYS A 167 -7.08 11.58 -13.16
C LYS A 167 -7.48 10.11 -13.19
N ASN A 168 -7.33 9.45 -14.34
CA ASN A 168 -7.74 8.07 -14.51
C ASN A 168 -6.53 7.19 -14.86
N VAL A 169 -6.41 6.03 -14.22
CA VAL A 169 -5.34 5.08 -14.50
C VAL A 169 -5.81 3.63 -14.48
N THR A 170 -5.39 2.89 -15.48
CA THR A 170 -5.49 1.44 -15.52
C THR A 170 -4.11 0.85 -15.23
N VAL A 171 -4.01 -0.03 -14.25
CA VAL A 171 -2.75 -0.66 -13.83
C VAL A 171 -2.80 -2.14 -14.15
N ILE A 172 -1.80 -2.63 -14.87
CA ILE A 172 -1.72 -3.99 -15.42
C ILE A 172 -0.42 -4.65 -14.97
N ALA A 173 -0.49 -5.90 -14.52
CA ALA A 173 0.67 -6.78 -14.46
C ALA A 173 0.64 -7.70 -15.67
N ALA A 174 1.67 -7.67 -16.51
CA ALA A 174 1.75 -8.49 -17.72
C ALA A 174 2.13 -9.96 -17.42
N ASP A 175 2.59 -10.21 -16.21
CA ASP A 175 3.04 -11.52 -15.73
C ASP A 175 2.91 -11.62 -14.19
N PRO A 176 2.90 -12.87 -13.65
CA PRO A 176 2.76 -13.10 -12.20
C PRO A 176 3.87 -12.46 -11.34
N GLN A 177 5.05 -12.21 -11.90
CA GLN A 177 6.19 -11.63 -11.19
C GLN A 177 5.99 -10.12 -10.98
N SER A 178 5.24 -9.48 -11.86
CA SER A 178 4.96 -8.04 -11.84
C SER A 178 3.75 -7.64 -10.97
N VAL A 179 3.02 -8.62 -10.41
CA VAL A 179 1.78 -8.37 -9.65
C VAL A 179 2.01 -7.46 -8.44
N LEU A 180 3.05 -7.68 -7.66
CA LEU A 180 3.32 -6.85 -6.48
C LEU A 180 3.67 -5.41 -6.85
N TYR A 181 4.42 -5.21 -7.93
CA TYR A 181 4.71 -3.87 -8.44
C TYR A 181 3.45 -3.16 -8.91
N SER A 182 2.56 -3.87 -9.63
CA SER A 182 1.29 -3.30 -10.06
C SER A 182 0.38 -2.93 -8.89
N GLN A 183 0.31 -3.75 -7.84
CA GLN A 183 -0.42 -3.46 -6.61
C GLN A 183 0.15 -2.24 -5.87
N ALA A 184 1.48 -2.15 -5.75
CA ALA A 184 2.15 -1.01 -5.14
C ALA A 184 1.89 0.29 -5.92
N ALA A 185 1.93 0.24 -7.25
CA ALA A 185 1.61 1.37 -8.11
C ALA A 185 0.15 1.81 -7.98
N ALA A 186 -0.78 0.86 -7.95
CA ALA A 186 -2.20 1.13 -7.76
C ALA A 186 -2.46 1.84 -6.41
N CYS A 187 -1.84 1.37 -5.33
CA CYS A 187 -1.93 2.00 -4.02
C CYS A 187 -1.31 3.41 -4.00
N PHE A 188 -0.11 3.56 -4.58
CA PHE A 188 0.54 4.87 -4.71
C PHE A 188 -0.35 5.87 -5.45
N LEU A 189 -0.82 5.52 -6.64
CA LEU A 189 -1.65 6.41 -7.47
C LEU A 189 -3.00 6.71 -6.81
N GLY A 190 -3.62 5.72 -6.14
CA GLY A 190 -4.80 5.94 -5.31
C GLY A 190 -4.57 6.98 -4.21
N SER A 191 -3.42 6.93 -3.53
CA SER A 191 -3.05 7.92 -2.50
C SER A 191 -2.85 9.35 -3.08
N ARG A 192 -2.60 9.46 -4.40
CA ARG A 192 -2.49 10.73 -5.16
C ARG A 192 -3.80 11.15 -5.84
N LYS A 193 -4.92 10.58 -5.37
CA LYS A 193 -6.28 10.87 -5.86
C LYS A 193 -6.53 10.48 -7.32
N TRP A 194 -5.81 9.49 -7.86
CA TRP A 194 -6.15 8.88 -9.13
C TRP A 194 -7.34 7.94 -8.97
N GLN A 195 -8.23 7.93 -9.94
CA GLN A 195 -9.22 6.85 -10.09
C GLN A 195 -8.52 5.65 -10.71
N VAL A 196 -8.33 4.61 -9.92
CA VAL A 196 -7.49 3.45 -10.27
C VAL A 196 -8.34 2.24 -10.63
N TRP A 197 -8.07 1.64 -11.80
CA TRP A 197 -8.56 0.32 -12.19
C TRP A 197 -7.36 -0.64 -12.24
N SER A 198 -7.20 -1.45 -11.21
CA SER A 198 -6.16 -2.47 -11.17
C SER A 198 -6.70 -3.78 -11.73
N LEU A 199 -6.11 -4.25 -12.85
CA LEU A 199 -6.52 -5.48 -13.52
C LEU A 199 -5.80 -6.72 -12.98
N GLY A 200 -4.74 -6.53 -12.19
CA GLY A 200 -3.93 -7.64 -11.67
C GLY A 200 -3.10 -8.33 -12.75
N ASP A 201 -2.96 -9.65 -12.60
CA ASP A 201 -2.25 -10.51 -13.56
C ASP A 201 -3.07 -10.69 -14.84
N MET A 202 -2.52 -10.24 -15.93
CA MET A 202 -3.12 -10.32 -17.27
C MET A 202 -2.31 -11.24 -18.20
N SER A 203 -1.50 -12.15 -17.67
CA SER A 203 -0.73 -13.09 -18.47
C SER A 203 -1.61 -14.00 -19.33
N ASP A 204 -2.79 -14.34 -18.84
CA ASP A 204 -3.76 -15.15 -19.58
C ASP A 204 -4.50 -14.37 -20.69
N ALA A 205 -4.42 -13.04 -20.68
CA ALA A 205 -5.06 -12.18 -21.66
C ALA A 205 -4.21 -11.92 -22.90
N ILE A 206 -3.04 -12.53 -23.00
CA ILE A 206 -2.17 -12.49 -24.17
C ILE A 206 -2.83 -13.30 -25.30
N ASP A 207 -3.79 -12.67 -25.97
CA ASP A 207 -4.67 -13.24 -27.01
C ASP A 207 -4.85 -12.21 -28.14
N VAL A 208 -5.13 -12.72 -29.33
CA VAL A 208 -5.40 -11.95 -30.57
C VAL A 208 -6.61 -10.99 -30.40
N MET A 209 -7.52 -11.29 -29.50
CA MET A 209 -8.73 -10.48 -29.24
C MET A 209 -8.55 -9.41 -28.15
N TYR A 210 -7.38 -9.34 -27.52
CA TYR A 210 -7.14 -8.44 -26.39
C TYR A 210 -7.37 -6.96 -26.72
N ASP A 211 -7.01 -6.52 -27.91
CA ASP A 211 -7.21 -5.13 -28.36
C ASP A 211 -8.68 -4.72 -28.32
N LEU A 212 -9.58 -5.61 -28.73
CA LEU A 212 -11.03 -5.36 -28.71
C LEU A 212 -11.57 -5.38 -27.29
N ASP A 213 -11.07 -6.27 -26.45
CA ASP A 213 -11.47 -6.35 -25.05
C ASP A 213 -11.00 -5.09 -24.29
N LEU A 214 -9.75 -4.72 -24.42
CA LEU A 214 -9.19 -3.50 -23.84
C LEU A 214 -9.95 -2.25 -24.28
N GLN A 215 -10.28 -2.15 -25.58
CA GLN A 215 -11.07 -1.04 -26.10
C GLN A 215 -12.47 -0.97 -25.43
N LYS A 216 -13.16 -2.10 -25.28
CA LYS A 216 -14.46 -2.17 -24.62
C LYS A 216 -14.34 -1.78 -23.15
N PHE A 217 -13.30 -2.29 -22.47
CA PHE A 217 -13.03 -1.98 -21.07
C PHE A 217 -12.80 -0.47 -20.89
N LEU A 218 -11.85 0.14 -21.61
CA LEU A 218 -11.56 1.56 -21.53
C LEU A 218 -12.78 2.43 -21.86
N THR A 219 -13.59 2.03 -22.85
CA THR A 219 -14.85 2.73 -23.18
C THR A 219 -15.85 2.68 -22.03
N ARG A 220 -15.86 1.59 -21.26
CA ARG A 220 -16.76 1.42 -20.10
C ARG A 220 -16.32 2.27 -18.91
N VAL A 221 -15.04 2.20 -18.54
CA VAL A 221 -14.51 2.84 -17.33
C VAL A 221 -14.25 4.33 -17.52
N TRP A 222 -13.92 4.76 -18.72
CA TRP A 222 -13.67 6.16 -19.07
C TRP A 222 -14.77 6.73 -19.98
N ARG A 223 -16.03 6.57 -19.55
CA ARG A 223 -17.24 6.91 -20.36
C ARG A 223 -17.28 8.34 -20.82
N GLN A 224 -16.93 9.28 -19.96
CA GLN A 224 -17.02 10.71 -20.27
C GLN A 224 -15.75 11.26 -20.92
N LYS A 225 -14.67 10.47 -21.01
CA LYS A 225 -13.34 10.87 -21.48
C LYS A 225 -12.87 12.19 -20.86
N GLN A 226 -13.27 12.44 -19.61
CA GLN A 226 -12.83 13.62 -18.87
C GLN A 226 -11.39 13.43 -18.40
N GLY A 227 -10.58 14.50 -18.52
CA GLY A 227 -9.19 14.48 -18.12
C GLY A 227 -8.33 13.53 -18.95
N ILE A 228 -7.44 12.83 -18.29
CA ILE A 228 -6.51 11.87 -18.90
C ILE A 228 -6.81 10.44 -18.45
N MET A 229 -6.39 9.48 -19.26
CA MET A 229 -6.31 8.07 -18.94
C MET A 229 -4.85 7.62 -19.12
N ALA A 230 -4.21 7.23 -18.05
CA ALA A 230 -2.93 6.53 -18.11
C ALA A 230 -3.16 5.02 -18.10
N VAL A 231 -2.43 4.29 -18.92
CA VAL A 231 -2.28 2.83 -18.78
C VAL A 231 -0.85 2.57 -18.35
N THR A 232 -0.69 1.96 -17.19
CA THR A 232 0.62 1.58 -16.65
C THR A 232 0.75 0.07 -16.64
N VAL A 233 1.77 -0.43 -17.30
CA VAL A 233 2.02 -1.87 -17.44
C VAL A 233 3.32 -2.22 -16.74
N PHE A 234 3.29 -3.23 -15.89
CA PHE A 234 4.44 -3.78 -15.19
C PHE A 234 4.78 -5.13 -15.81
N CYS A 235 5.99 -5.27 -16.33
CA CYS A 235 6.43 -6.46 -17.07
C CYS A 235 7.82 -6.91 -16.63
N ALA A 236 7.94 -8.17 -16.25
CA ALA A 236 9.24 -8.83 -16.06
C ALA A 236 9.77 -9.47 -17.36
N THR A 237 8.89 -9.76 -18.34
CA THR A 237 9.22 -10.43 -19.59
C THR A 237 9.22 -9.47 -20.79
N ASP A 238 10.11 -9.72 -21.75
CA ASP A 238 10.18 -8.93 -23.00
C ASP A 238 8.92 -9.12 -23.85
N GLU A 239 8.37 -10.35 -23.87
CA GLU A 239 7.17 -10.69 -24.64
C GLU A 239 5.95 -9.95 -24.12
N GLY A 240 5.74 -9.95 -22.80
CA GLY A 240 4.63 -9.20 -22.17
C GLY A 240 4.74 -7.70 -22.46
N ALA A 241 5.95 -7.14 -22.33
CA ALA A 241 6.17 -5.72 -22.60
C ALA A 241 5.87 -5.35 -24.07
N LYS A 242 6.27 -6.16 -25.03
CA LYS A 242 5.99 -5.95 -26.48
C LYS A 242 4.49 -6.07 -26.75
N PHE A 243 3.87 -7.15 -26.26
CA PHE A 243 2.45 -7.41 -26.48
C PHE A 243 1.59 -6.24 -26.00
N PHE A 244 1.72 -5.83 -24.73
CA PHE A 244 0.92 -4.74 -24.19
C PHE A 244 1.24 -3.39 -24.84
N SER A 245 2.51 -3.15 -25.22
CA SER A 245 2.89 -1.95 -25.98
C SER A 245 2.17 -1.85 -27.32
N GLU A 246 2.13 -2.95 -28.08
CA GLU A 246 1.49 -3.02 -29.39
C GLU A 246 -0.02 -2.92 -29.28
N SER A 247 -0.64 -3.68 -28.37
CA SER A 247 -2.08 -3.70 -28.14
C SER A 247 -2.61 -2.33 -27.69
N ILE A 248 -1.96 -1.68 -26.73
CA ILE A 248 -2.37 -0.34 -26.29
C ILE A 248 -2.11 0.70 -27.41
N GLY A 249 -1.02 0.55 -28.13
CA GLY A 249 -0.69 1.38 -29.29
C GLY A 249 -1.77 1.30 -30.39
N SER A 250 -2.34 0.12 -30.65
CA SER A 250 -3.41 -0.08 -31.64
C SER A 250 -4.74 0.58 -31.23
N VAL A 251 -5.02 0.58 -29.93
CA VAL A 251 -6.26 1.14 -29.37
C VAL A 251 -6.20 2.66 -29.22
N ARG A 252 -5.02 3.21 -29.02
CA ARG A 252 -4.79 4.64 -28.76
C ARG A 252 -5.45 5.63 -29.75
N PRO A 253 -5.44 5.39 -31.09
CA PRO A 253 -6.06 6.32 -32.05
C PRO A 253 -7.55 6.55 -31.80
N LYS A 254 -8.25 5.60 -31.17
CA LYS A 254 -9.69 5.69 -30.86
C LYS A 254 -9.99 6.56 -29.64
N PHE A 255 -9.01 6.76 -28.76
CA PHE A 255 -9.15 7.54 -27.53
C PHE A 255 -8.48 8.92 -27.61
N GLY A 256 -7.67 9.16 -28.61
CA GLY A 256 -7.00 10.44 -28.86
C GLY A 256 -5.77 10.69 -27.98
N LYS A 257 -5.41 11.96 -27.84
CA LYS A 257 -4.16 12.39 -27.18
C LYS A 257 -4.16 12.21 -25.64
N ASN A 258 -5.33 12.00 -25.05
CA ASN A 258 -5.48 11.90 -23.59
C ASN A 258 -5.30 10.47 -23.06
N LEU A 259 -5.03 9.49 -23.93
CA LEU A 259 -4.64 8.14 -23.53
C LEU A 259 -3.12 8.04 -23.57
N HIS A 260 -2.53 7.79 -22.42
CA HIS A 260 -1.08 7.72 -22.21
C HIS A 260 -0.64 6.32 -21.81
N LEU A 261 0.57 5.93 -22.21
CA LEU A 261 1.15 4.63 -21.90
C LEU A 261 2.52 4.75 -21.24
N ALA A 262 2.63 4.17 -20.04
CA ALA A 262 3.91 3.96 -19.36
C ALA A 262 4.15 2.46 -19.13
N ILE A 263 5.39 2.00 -19.32
CA ILE A 263 5.75 0.60 -19.10
C ILE A 263 6.95 0.53 -18.16
N HIS A 264 6.79 -0.21 -17.07
CA HIS A 264 7.87 -0.60 -16.18
C HIS A 264 8.45 -1.92 -16.67
N THR A 265 9.67 -1.91 -17.21
CA THR A 265 10.34 -3.11 -17.72
C THR A 265 11.83 -2.88 -17.91
N ARG A 266 12.60 -3.98 -17.97
CA ARG A 266 13.99 -4.00 -18.42
C ARG A 266 14.14 -4.25 -19.92
N ALA A 267 13.03 -4.57 -20.59
CA ALA A 267 13.02 -4.82 -22.03
C ALA A 267 13.45 -3.59 -22.83
N LYS A 268 14.19 -3.81 -23.92
CA LYS A 268 14.64 -2.74 -24.80
C LYS A 268 13.73 -2.63 -26.04
N ASN A 269 13.74 -1.45 -26.66
CA ASN A 269 13.00 -1.18 -27.91
C ASN A 269 11.47 -1.32 -27.78
N ILE A 270 10.92 -0.93 -26.65
CA ILE A 270 9.47 -0.90 -26.38
C ILE A 270 8.89 0.44 -26.84
N LYS A 271 7.80 0.41 -27.60
CA LYS A 271 7.09 1.61 -28.10
C LYS A 271 6.06 2.10 -27.08
N ALA A 272 6.44 2.97 -26.18
CA ALA A 272 5.56 3.64 -25.23
C ALA A 272 5.98 5.10 -25.07
N GLU A 273 5.15 5.93 -24.43
CA GLU A 273 5.53 7.31 -24.14
C GLU A 273 6.58 7.38 -23.05
N PHE A 274 6.52 6.44 -22.11
CA PHE A 274 7.53 6.31 -21.06
C PHE A 274 7.86 4.84 -20.79
N VAL A 275 9.13 4.51 -20.75
CA VAL A 275 9.64 3.18 -20.41
C VAL A 275 10.77 3.32 -19.42
N SER A 276 10.70 2.62 -18.30
CA SER A 276 11.73 2.63 -17.28
C SER A 276 11.75 1.32 -16.49
N GLU A 277 12.92 0.90 -16.05
CA GLU A 277 13.08 -0.14 -15.03
C GLU A 277 13.00 0.40 -13.60
N ASN A 278 12.97 1.73 -13.46
CA ASN A 278 12.83 2.38 -12.17
C ASN A 278 11.35 2.61 -11.86
N PHE A 279 10.86 1.93 -10.83
CA PHE A 279 9.47 1.99 -10.39
C PHE A 279 9.02 3.43 -10.08
N GLU A 280 9.82 4.17 -9.32
CA GLU A 280 9.48 5.53 -8.92
C GLU A 280 9.43 6.48 -10.12
N ALA A 281 10.35 6.33 -11.07
CA ALA A 281 10.35 7.13 -12.30
C ALA A 281 9.06 6.94 -13.12
N VAL A 282 8.52 5.71 -13.19
CA VAL A 282 7.23 5.44 -13.85
C VAL A 282 6.11 6.21 -13.15
N LEU A 283 6.05 6.17 -11.82
CA LEU A 283 5.01 6.84 -11.05
C LEU A 283 5.11 8.37 -11.15
N GLN A 284 6.32 8.92 -11.07
CA GLN A 284 6.57 10.35 -11.23
C GLN A 284 6.15 10.84 -12.62
N TRP A 285 6.42 10.04 -13.65
CA TRP A 285 5.97 10.39 -15.00
C TRP A 285 4.45 10.40 -15.10
N VAL A 286 3.75 9.40 -14.53
CA VAL A 286 2.28 9.38 -14.48
C VAL A 286 1.73 10.60 -13.74
N GLU A 287 2.33 10.98 -12.62
CA GLU A 287 1.95 12.21 -11.91
C GLU A 287 2.16 13.48 -12.77
N SER A 288 3.26 13.54 -13.52
CA SER A 288 3.61 14.72 -14.33
C SER A 288 2.59 15.00 -15.44
N ILE A 289 2.03 13.97 -16.08
CA ILE A 289 1.02 14.15 -17.14
C ILE A 289 -0.28 14.69 -16.61
N SER A 290 -0.60 14.52 -15.33
CA SER A 290 -1.81 15.08 -14.72
C SER A 290 -1.76 16.59 -14.51
N GLY A 291 -0.57 17.17 -14.40
CA GLY A 291 -0.38 18.62 -14.24
C GLY A 291 -0.49 19.41 -15.56
N SER A 292 -0.65 18.73 -16.68
CA SER A 292 -0.74 19.32 -18.02
C SER A 292 -2.19 19.51 -18.49
N VAL A 293 -3.18 19.23 -17.67
CA VAL A 293 -4.64 19.33 -17.87
C VAL A 293 -5.24 20.25 -16.82
#